data_bdf9169f7c74449f6b9b1ffe138ae139
#
_entry.id   bdf9169f7c74449f6b9b1ffe138ae139
#
_cell.length_a   1.000
_cell.length_b   1.000
_cell.length_c   1.000
_cell.angle_alpha   90.00
_cell.angle_beta   90.00
_cell.angle_gamma   90.00
#
_symmetry.space_group_name_H-M   'P 1'
#
loop_
_entity.id
_entity.type
_entity.pdbx_description
1 polymer ?
#
loop_
_entity_poly.entity_id
_entity_poly.type
_entity_poly.pdbx_seq_one_letter_code
_entity_poly.pdbx_strand_id
1 'polypeptide(L)'
;MLSRPKYDENGKKVLCEMGGVNSEMNMDIYVKKLAAGEVLDICEDKNECAVLLLSGKVHFEVGKINEICQRENPFEKKPYAVHFSRETAARITAIEPAEVLVQQTDNEKSWQPVFYNPQNCLYQEFGKGQWGGAGHRIVSTMFDLDNAPYSNMVMGEVFNQPGKWSSYPPHHHPQPELYYYRFSRPEGFGVGFEGDTPYKTQDGDCLCIRVGNAHEQVVAPGYEMYYVWLIRHIDGDPWDKTRIYVS
;
A
#
# COMPACT_ATOMS: atom_id res chain seq x y z
N MET A 1 12.81 -8.43 -2.62
CA MET A 1 12.64 -9.89 -2.88
C MET A 1 11.16 -10.23 -2.96
N LEU A 2 10.74 -11.04 -3.96
CA LEU A 2 9.34 -11.46 -4.11
C LEU A 2 8.94 -12.47 -3.02
N SER A 3 7.80 -12.23 -2.38
CA SER A 3 7.17 -13.13 -1.42
C SER A 3 5.75 -13.48 -1.86
N ARG A 4 5.30 -14.70 -1.54
CA ARG A 4 3.97 -15.24 -1.85
C ARG A 4 3.24 -15.68 -0.58
N PRO A 5 2.91 -14.73 0.29
CA PRO A 5 2.30 -15.04 1.56
C PRO A 5 0.89 -15.62 1.38
N LYS A 6 0.51 -16.50 2.28
CA LYS A 6 -0.83 -17.11 2.31
C LYS A 6 -1.61 -16.61 3.52
N TYR A 7 -2.92 -16.66 3.43
CA TYR A 7 -3.77 -16.44 4.58
C TYR A 7 -3.63 -17.59 5.56
N ASP A 8 -3.58 -17.26 6.83
CA ASP A 8 -3.71 -18.22 7.93
C ASP A 8 -5.18 -18.59 8.18
N GLU A 9 -5.42 -19.41 9.19
CA GLU A 9 -6.76 -19.86 9.61
C GLU A 9 -7.65 -18.70 10.09
N ASN A 10 -7.05 -17.60 10.55
CA ASN A 10 -7.74 -16.41 11.00
C ASN A 10 -7.96 -15.37 9.87
N GLY A 11 -7.61 -15.70 8.63
CA GLY A 11 -7.74 -14.79 7.50
C GLY A 11 -6.70 -13.64 7.49
N LYS A 12 -5.58 -13.78 8.20
CA LYS A 12 -4.46 -12.85 8.18
C LYS A 12 -3.38 -13.34 7.20
N LYS A 13 -2.87 -12.45 6.37
CA LYS A 13 -1.77 -12.67 5.43
C LYS A 13 -0.66 -11.66 5.75
N VAL A 14 0.42 -12.12 6.34
CA VAL A 14 1.57 -11.29 6.70
C VAL A 14 2.44 -11.04 5.47
N LEU A 15 2.74 -9.76 5.18
CA LEU A 15 3.62 -9.34 4.10
C LEU A 15 5.04 -9.06 4.61
N CYS A 16 5.16 -8.37 5.74
CA CYS A 16 6.41 -8.18 6.48
C CYS A 16 6.12 -7.97 7.97
N GLU A 17 7.13 -8.23 8.80
CA GLU A 17 7.11 -8.01 10.26
C GLU A 17 8.46 -7.49 10.72
N MET A 18 8.50 -6.46 11.57
CA MET A 18 9.71 -5.83 12.10
C MET A 18 10.65 -6.79 12.85
N GLY A 19 10.17 -7.90 13.34
CA GLY A 19 10.99 -8.94 13.99
C GLY A 19 10.91 -10.30 13.30
N GLY A 20 10.42 -10.35 12.07
CA GLY A 20 10.08 -11.59 11.36
C GLY A 20 10.39 -11.58 9.86
N VAL A 21 9.44 -12.00 9.06
CA VAL A 21 9.58 -12.08 7.61
C VAL A 21 9.73 -10.70 6.98
N ASN A 22 10.70 -10.54 6.06
CA ASN A 22 10.98 -9.28 5.36
C ASN A 22 11.23 -8.11 6.35
N SER A 23 11.90 -8.36 7.47
CA SER A 23 12.14 -7.38 8.55
C SER A 23 12.92 -6.14 8.11
N GLU A 24 13.66 -6.23 7.00
CA GLU A 24 14.37 -5.11 6.39
C GLU A 24 13.46 -3.98 5.89
N MET A 25 12.16 -4.23 5.79
CA MET A 25 11.17 -3.19 5.47
C MET A 25 10.88 -2.24 6.64
N ASN A 26 11.26 -2.60 7.87
CA ASN A 26 11.02 -1.84 9.10
C ASN A 26 9.55 -1.44 9.29
N MET A 27 8.65 -2.30 8.88
CA MET A 27 7.20 -2.15 9.00
C MET A 27 6.56 -3.50 9.34
N ASP A 28 5.42 -3.45 10.02
CA ASP A 28 4.49 -4.56 10.10
C ASP A 28 3.36 -4.32 9.10
N ILE A 29 3.26 -5.18 8.08
CA ILE A 29 2.23 -5.06 7.06
C ILE A 29 1.53 -6.40 6.89
N TYR A 30 0.21 -6.37 6.95
CA TYR A 30 -0.60 -7.54 6.69
C TYR A 30 -1.90 -7.20 5.98
N VAL A 31 -2.48 -8.20 5.32
CA VAL A 31 -3.83 -8.14 4.77
C VAL A 31 -4.73 -9.02 5.63
N LYS A 32 -5.90 -8.52 6.00
CA LYS A 32 -6.88 -9.24 6.81
C LYS A 32 -8.19 -9.36 6.05
N LYS A 33 -8.70 -10.58 5.93
CA LYS A 33 -10.09 -10.86 5.52
C LYS A 33 -10.98 -10.84 6.75
N LEU A 34 -12.11 -10.16 6.62
CA LEU A 34 -13.13 -10.06 7.65
C LEU A 34 -14.43 -10.64 7.13
N ALA A 35 -15.03 -11.56 7.86
CA ALA A 35 -16.38 -12.00 7.58
C ALA A 35 -17.39 -10.91 7.97
N ALA A 36 -18.60 -10.95 7.41
CA ALA A 36 -19.66 -10.02 7.82
C ALA A 36 -19.91 -10.11 9.34
N GLY A 37 -19.91 -8.97 10.01
CA GLY A 37 -20.00 -8.82 11.46
C GLY A 37 -18.69 -9.00 12.22
N GLU A 38 -17.60 -9.42 11.56
CA GLU A 38 -16.29 -9.53 12.20
C GLU A 38 -15.71 -8.14 12.49
N VAL A 39 -15.02 -8.03 13.63
CA VAL A 39 -14.41 -6.78 14.12
C VAL A 39 -12.90 -6.96 14.18
N LEU A 40 -12.18 -5.99 13.67
CA LEU A 40 -10.74 -5.82 13.85
C LEU A 40 -10.52 -4.62 14.78
N ASP A 41 -10.16 -4.91 16.02
CA ASP A 41 -9.74 -3.89 16.99
C ASP A 41 -8.21 -3.75 16.94
N ILE A 42 -7.71 -2.50 16.87
CA ILE A 42 -6.30 -2.15 16.87
C ILE A 42 -6.06 -1.10 17.94
N CYS A 43 -5.07 -1.32 18.79
CA CYS A 43 -4.55 -0.31 19.72
C CYS A 43 -3.08 -0.66 20.01
N GLU A 44 -2.17 0.12 19.46
CA GLU A 44 -0.73 -0.12 19.55
C GLU A 44 -0.05 0.90 20.46
N ASP A 45 0.80 0.43 21.37
CA ASP A 45 1.48 1.28 22.34
C ASP A 45 2.64 2.09 21.74
N LYS A 46 3.23 1.57 20.65
CA LYS A 46 4.45 2.13 20.05
C LYS A 46 4.29 2.52 18.60
N ASN A 47 3.36 1.86 17.90
CA ASN A 47 3.26 1.98 16.45
C ASN A 47 2.14 2.94 16.05
N GLU A 48 2.43 3.77 15.07
CA GLU A 48 1.37 4.36 14.24
C GLU A 48 0.77 3.28 13.35
N CYS A 49 -0.46 3.48 12.92
CA CYS A 49 -1.18 2.51 12.12
C CYS A 49 -1.99 3.19 11.01
N ALA A 50 -2.01 2.57 9.83
CA ALA A 50 -2.94 2.90 8.76
C ALA A 50 -3.69 1.65 8.31
N VAL A 51 -4.99 1.80 8.05
CA VAL A 51 -5.87 0.72 7.56
C VAL A 51 -6.52 1.17 6.26
N LEU A 52 -6.23 0.46 5.18
CA LEU A 52 -6.79 0.68 3.83
C LEU A 52 -7.84 -0.38 3.51
N LEU A 53 -9.04 0.05 3.10
CA LEU A 53 -10.05 -0.85 2.56
C LEU A 53 -9.67 -1.27 1.13
N LEU A 54 -9.40 -2.56 0.93
CA LEU A 54 -9.16 -3.14 -0.40
C LEU A 54 -10.46 -3.52 -1.09
N SER A 55 -11.39 -4.16 -0.36
CA SER A 55 -12.71 -4.52 -0.89
C SER A 55 -13.71 -4.77 0.22
N GLY A 56 -15.01 -4.72 -0.11
CA GLY A 56 -16.11 -4.98 0.81
C GLY A 56 -16.70 -3.71 1.41
N LYS A 57 -17.35 -3.85 2.56
CA LYS A 57 -18.00 -2.75 3.25
C LYS A 57 -17.67 -2.78 4.73
N VAL A 58 -17.12 -1.69 5.23
CA VAL A 58 -16.68 -1.56 6.62
C VAL A 58 -17.20 -0.29 7.28
N HIS A 59 -17.28 -0.33 8.59
CA HIS A 59 -17.46 0.83 9.44
C HIS A 59 -16.12 1.12 10.15
N PHE A 60 -15.55 2.29 9.92
CA PHE A 60 -14.37 2.79 10.62
C PHE A 60 -14.79 3.65 11.81
N GLU A 61 -14.34 3.27 13.01
CA GLU A 61 -14.52 4.01 14.25
C GLU A 61 -13.14 4.27 14.87
N VAL A 62 -12.61 5.49 14.69
CA VAL A 62 -11.25 5.84 15.14
C VAL A 62 -11.25 7.29 15.65
N GLY A 63 -11.18 7.49 16.96
CA GLY A 63 -11.29 8.80 17.56
C GLY A 63 -12.65 9.46 17.24
N LYS A 64 -12.63 10.54 16.43
CA LYS A 64 -13.86 11.23 15.97
C LYS A 64 -14.33 10.73 14.60
N ILE A 65 -13.59 9.85 13.96
CA ILE A 65 -13.97 9.26 12.67
C ILE A 65 -15.05 8.21 12.94
N ASN A 66 -16.15 8.32 12.21
CA ASN A 66 -17.28 7.39 12.27
C ASN A 66 -17.86 7.29 10.85
N GLU A 67 -17.22 6.46 10.00
CA GLU A 67 -17.47 6.46 8.56
C GLU A 67 -17.77 5.05 8.04
N ILE A 68 -18.84 4.91 7.27
CA ILE A 68 -19.17 3.68 6.56
C ILE A 68 -18.67 3.81 5.12
N CYS A 69 -17.78 2.90 4.74
CA CYS A 69 -17.15 2.87 3.43
C CYS A 69 -17.44 1.57 2.70
N GLN A 70 -17.61 1.68 1.39
CA GLN A 70 -17.79 0.54 0.51
C GLN A 70 -16.90 0.67 -0.72
N ARG A 71 -16.22 -0.42 -1.05
CA ARG A 71 -15.37 -0.57 -2.22
C ARG A 71 -15.54 -1.97 -2.76
N GLU A 72 -16.07 -2.13 -3.98
CA GLU A 72 -16.31 -3.44 -4.55
C GLU A 72 -15.00 -4.20 -4.78
N ASN A 73 -14.02 -3.50 -5.33
CA ASN A 73 -12.68 -4.04 -5.57
C ASN A 73 -11.65 -2.89 -5.69
N PRO A 74 -10.34 -3.18 -5.63
CA PRO A 74 -9.30 -2.14 -5.72
C PRO A 74 -9.33 -1.32 -7.03
N PHE A 75 -9.83 -1.89 -8.13
CA PHE A 75 -9.83 -1.23 -9.45
C PHE A 75 -10.86 -0.11 -9.59
N GLU A 76 -11.80 0.05 -8.64
CA GLU A 76 -12.74 1.19 -8.61
C GLU A 76 -12.06 2.55 -8.40
N LYS A 77 -10.77 2.59 -8.02
CA LYS A 77 -10.00 3.83 -7.79
C LYS A 77 -10.64 4.74 -6.72
N LYS A 78 -11.18 4.15 -5.69
CA LYS A 78 -11.83 4.82 -4.58
C LYS A 78 -11.15 4.41 -3.26
N PRO A 79 -9.99 4.99 -2.92
CA PRO A 79 -9.33 4.67 -1.67
C PRO A 79 -10.16 5.14 -0.47
N TYR A 80 -10.25 4.31 0.55
CA TYR A 80 -10.75 4.64 1.87
C TYR A 80 -9.76 4.10 2.90
N ALA A 81 -9.16 4.99 3.68
CA ALA A 81 -8.21 4.62 4.70
C ALA A 81 -8.34 5.48 5.95
N VAL A 82 -7.94 4.92 7.08
CA VAL A 82 -7.74 5.66 8.33
C VAL A 82 -6.26 5.57 8.72
N HIS A 83 -5.72 6.67 9.24
CA HIS A 83 -4.35 6.76 9.72
C HIS A 83 -4.34 7.39 11.09
N PHE A 84 -3.70 6.75 12.07
CA PHE A 84 -3.73 7.17 13.46
C PHE A 84 -2.43 6.86 14.18
N SER A 85 -2.15 7.64 15.21
CA SER A 85 -0.95 7.51 16.04
C SER A 85 -1.08 6.34 17.02
N ARG A 86 0.04 5.96 17.60
CA ARG A 86 0.08 5.06 18.77
C ARG A 86 -0.95 5.47 19.84
N GLU A 87 -1.33 4.53 20.71
CA GLU A 87 -2.27 4.71 21.83
C GLU A 87 -3.67 5.15 21.39
N THR A 88 -3.96 5.10 20.09
CA THR A 88 -5.28 5.39 19.53
C THR A 88 -6.03 4.09 19.27
N ALA A 89 -7.17 3.91 19.92
CA ALA A 89 -8.04 2.79 19.66
C ALA A 89 -8.77 2.96 18.33
N ALA A 90 -8.73 1.95 17.50
CA ALA A 90 -9.43 1.87 16.22
C ALA A 90 -10.27 0.60 16.18
N ARG A 91 -11.52 0.73 15.75
CA ARG A 91 -12.42 -0.40 15.49
C ARG A 91 -12.87 -0.39 14.05
N ILE A 92 -12.64 -1.50 13.36
CA ILE A 92 -13.05 -1.71 11.98
C ILE A 92 -14.05 -2.87 11.97
N THR A 93 -15.33 -2.57 11.74
CA THR A 93 -16.39 -3.56 11.69
C THR A 93 -16.75 -3.86 10.23
N ALA A 94 -16.64 -5.11 9.81
CA ALA A 94 -17.10 -5.53 8.50
C ALA A 94 -18.62 -5.61 8.46
N ILE A 95 -19.27 -4.74 7.68
CA ILE A 95 -20.73 -4.78 7.45
C ILE A 95 -21.05 -5.88 6.43
N GLU A 96 -20.23 -6.01 5.41
CA GLU A 96 -20.22 -7.10 4.43
C GLU A 96 -18.81 -7.72 4.43
N PRO A 97 -18.61 -8.94 3.89
CA PRO A 97 -17.27 -9.52 3.80
C PRO A 97 -16.29 -8.51 3.21
N ALA A 98 -15.17 -8.29 3.88
CA ALA A 98 -14.22 -7.25 3.53
C ALA A 98 -12.77 -7.74 3.57
N GLU A 99 -11.91 -7.03 2.85
CA GLU A 99 -10.46 -7.22 2.88
C GLU A 99 -9.82 -5.86 3.15
N VAL A 100 -8.98 -5.80 4.18
CA VAL A 100 -8.26 -4.59 4.57
C VAL A 100 -6.76 -4.85 4.60
N LEU A 101 -5.96 -3.83 4.23
CA LEU A 101 -4.51 -3.83 4.42
C LEU A 101 -4.17 -2.94 5.60
N VAL A 102 -3.35 -3.46 6.50
CA VAL A 102 -2.86 -2.74 7.68
C VAL A 102 -1.37 -2.52 7.53
N GLN A 103 -0.93 -1.27 7.71
CA GLN A 103 0.47 -0.86 7.76
C GLN A 103 0.76 -0.23 9.11
N GLN A 104 1.85 -0.67 9.76
CA GLN A 104 2.27 -0.18 11.08
C GLN A 104 3.78 0.03 11.09
N THR A 105 4.24 1.01 11.85
CA THR A 105 5.64 1.20 12.20
C THR A 105 5.75 2.01 13.49
N ASP A 106 6.91 1.96 14.13
CA ASP A 106 7.19 2.74 15.32
C ASP A 106 7.09 4.25 15.07
N ASN A 107 6.46 4.97 15.99
CA ASN A 107 6.41 6.44 15.96
C ASN A 107 6.13 6.99 17.37
N GLU A 108 6.97 7.91 17.82
CA GLU A 108 6.80 8.56 19.14
C GLU A 108 5.81 9.75 19.11
N LYS A 109 5.47 10.25 17.91
CA LYS A 109 4.57 11.38 17.75
C LYS A 109 3.11 10.96 17.92
N SER A 110 2.28 11.91 18.35
CA SER A 110 0.83 11.71 18.48
C SER A 110 0.09 12.81 17.72
N TRP A 111 -1.02 12.43 17.07
CA TRP A 111 -1.87 13.34 16.30
C TRP A 111 -3.32 12.85 16.30
N GLN A 112 -4.23 13.67 15.82
CA GLN A 112 -5.63 13.27 15.63
C GLN A 112 -5.75 12.32 14.42
N PRO A 113 -6.53 11.24 14.52
CA PRO A 113 -6.76 10.34 13.38
C PRO A 113 -7.24 11.09 12.13
N VAL A 114 -6.76 10.64 10.98
CA VAL A 114 -7.10 11.21 9.67
C VAL A 114 -7.82 10.15 8.84
N PHE A 115 -8.92 10.55 8.20
CA PHE A 115 -9.66 9.74 7.25
C PHE A 115 -9.35 10.18 5.82
N TYR A 116 -8.93 9.26 5.00
CA TYR A 116 -8.65 9.45 3.58
C TYR A 116 -9.75 8.83 2.73
N ASN A 117 -10.19 9.57 1.72
CA ASN A 117 -11.23 9.18 0.80
C ASN A 117 -10.96 9.78 -0.60
N PRO A 118 -11.77 9.48 -1.63
CA PRO A 118 -11.55 9.98 -2.98
C PRO A 118 -11.52 11.51 -3.14
N GLN A 119 -12.01 12.27 -2.16
CA GLN A 119 -12.05 13.73 -2.21
C GLN A 119 -10.79 14.38 -1.65
N ASN A 120 -10.03 13.70 -0.78
CA ASN A 120 -8.85 14.26 -0.13
C ASN A 120 -7.55 13.49 -0.39
N CYS A 121 -7.59 12.37 -1.14
CA CYS A 121 -6.38 11.73 -1.65
C CYS A 121 -5.81 12.52 -2.83
N LEU A 122 -4.49 12.56 -2.93
CA LEU A 122 -3.82 13.15 -4.09
C LEU A 122 -3.90 12.18 -5.27
N TYR A 123 -4.61 12.57 -6.32
CA TYR A 123 -4.77 11.79 -7.53
C TYR A 123 -3.95 12.39 -8.67
N GLN A 124 -3.06 11.61 -9.28
CA GLN A 124 -2.14 12.05 -10.31
C GLN A 124 -2.05 11.07 -11.47
N GLU A 125 -1.98 11.58 -12.70
CA GLU A 125 -1.66 10.82 -13.91
C GLU A 125 -0.19 11.05 -14.29
N PHE A 126 0.59 9.98 -14.35
CA PHE A 126 1.99 10.05 -14.76
C PHE A 126 2.20 9.38 -16.12
N GLY A 127 3.22 9.87 -16.87
CA GLY A 127 3.68 9.26 -18.11
C GLY A 127 2.68 9.33 -19.28
N LYS A 128 1.61 10.12 -19.18
CA LYS A 128 0.61 10.27 -20.24
C LYS A 128 1.27 10.84 -21.51
N GLY A 129 1.14 10.10 -22.63
CA GLY A 129 1.76 10.48 -23.90
C GLY A 129 3.26 10.22 -24.01
N GLN A 130 3.93 9.82 -22.92
CA GLN A 130 5.36 9.48 -22.94
C GLN A 130 5.57 8.02 -23.35
N TRP A 131 6.70 7.75 -24.01
CA TRP A 131 7.07 6.40 -24.48
C TRP A 131 5.96 5.69 -25.27
N GLY A 132 5.31 6.42 -26.18
CA GLY A 132 4.14 5.90 -26.91
C GLY A 132 2.95 5.55 -26.02
N GLY A 133 2.86 6.17 -24.83
CA GLY A 133 1.83 5.91 -23.85
C GLY A 133 2.10 4.68 -22.95
N ALA A 134 3.26 4.01 -23.11
CA ALA A 134 3.57 2.82 -22.32
C ALA A 134 3.76 3.13 -20.82
N GLY A 135 4.22 4.33 -20.47
CA GLY A 135 4.43 4.75 -19.07
C GLY A 135 3.20 5.33 -18.37
N HIS A 136 2.03 5.33 -19.00
CA HIS A 136 0.82 5.94 -18.44
C HIS A 136 0.27 5.10 -17.28
N ARG A 137 0.23 5.70 -16.10
CA ARG A 137 -0.36 5.12 -14.88
C ARG A 137 -1.06 6.19 -14.06
N ILE A 138 -1.94 5.74 -13.21
CA ILE A 138 -2.64 6.57 -12.23
C ILE A 138 -2.08 6.25 -10.86
N VAL A 139 -1.77 7.28 -10.08
CA VAL A 139 -1.30 7.16 -8.69
C VAL A 139 -2.28 7.90 -7.78
N SER A 140 -2.72 7.23 -6.73
CA SER A 140 -3.50 7.83 -5.65
C SER A 140 -2.67 7.77 -4.38
N THR A 141 -2.30 8.90 -3.81
CA THR A 141 -1.55 8.98 -2.55
C THR A 141 -2.50 9.38 -1.43
N MET A 142 -2.61 8.55 -0.41
CA MET A 142 -3.34 8.86 0.80
C MET A 142 -2.51 9.82 1.65
N PHE A 143 -1.32 9.42 2.05
CA PHE A 143 -0.43 10.27 2.81
C PHE A 143 1.03 10.05 2.45
N ASP A 144 1.79 11.12 2.55
CA ASP A 144 3.23 11.19 2.39
C ASP A 144 3.80 12.34 3.27
N LEU A 145 5.07 12.68 3.10
CA LEU A 145 5.73 13.73 3.87
C LEU A 145 5.03 15.10 3.78
N ASP A 146 4.39 15.42 2.64
CA ASP A 146 3.80 16.74 2.41
C ASP A 146 2.52 16.95 3.25
N ASN A 147 1.68 15.92 3.36
CA ASN A 147 0.40 16.03 4.06
C ASN A 147 0.37 15.36 5.43
N ALA A 148 1.38 14.54 5.76
CA ALA A 148 1.54 13.86 7.04
C ALA A 148 3.00 13.89 7.55
N PRO A 149 3.59 15.10 7.79
CA PRO A 149 5.00 15.22 8.20
C PRO A 149 5.28 14.68 9.62
N TYR A 150 4.26 14.24 10.29
CA TYR A 150 4.32 13.56 11.59
C TYR A 150 4.46 12.05 11.45
N SER A 151 4.14 11.49 10.28
CA SER A 151 4.19 10.04 10.01
C SER A 151 5.61 9.58 9.68
N ASN A 152 5.90 8.34 10.04
CA ASN A 152 7.07 7.60 9.59
C ASN A 152 6.77 6.69 8.38
N MET A 153 5.56 6.77 7.84
CA MET A 153 5.08 5.95 6.72
C MET A 153 4.59 6.78 5.54
N VAL A 154 4.52 6.11 4.39
CA VAL A 154 3.81 6.58 3.20
C VAL A 154 2.88 5.47 2.74
N MET A 155 1.70 5.83 2.24
CA MET A 155 0.75 4.89 1.65
C MET A 155 0.13 5.47 0.38
N GLY A 156 0.17 4.68 -0.69
CA GLY A 156 -0.51 5.03 -1.93
C GLY A 156 -0.86 3.81 -2.78
N GLU A 157 -1.62 4.05 -3.82
CA GLU A 157 -2.09 3.07 -4.78
C GLU A 157 -1.64 3.44 -6.19
N VAL A 158 -1.31 2.43 -7.01
CA VAL A 158 -1.02 2.60 -8.42
C VAL A 158 -1.95 1.73 -9.25
N PHE A 159 -2.45 2.30 -10.34
CA PHE A 159 -3.32 1.63 -11.30
C PHE A 159 -2.66 1.63 -12.68
N ASN A 160 -2.33 0.45 -13.17
CA ASN A 160 -1.75 0.23 -14.49
C ASN A 160 -2.77 -0.44 -15.41
N GLN A 161 -3.00 0.19 -16.57
CA GLN A 161 -3.74 -0.42 -17.67
C GLN A 161 -2.91 -1.51 -18.37
N PRO A 162 -3.51 -2.47 -19.08
CA PRO A 162 -2.81 -3.56 -19.75
C PRO A 162 -1.59 -3.11 -20.57
N GLY A 163 -0.45 -3.77 -20.38
CA GLY A 163 0.81 -3.50 -21.05
C GLY A 163 1.54 -2.24 -20.62
N LYS A 164 1.11 -1.56 -19.55
CA LYS A 164 1.72 -0.30 -19.10
C LYS A 164 2.78 -0.52 -18.04
N TRP A 165 3.71 0.44 -17.99
CA TRP A 165 4.78 0.53 -17.00
C TRP A 165 4.46 1.54 -15.91
N SER A 166 4.94 1.28 -14.71
CA SER A 166 4.95 2.20 -13.57
C SER A 166 6.29 2.18 -12.86
N SER A 167 6.50 3.11 -11.91
CA SER A 167 7.81 3.37 -11.32
C SER A 167 8.90 3.59 -12.39
N TYR A 168 8.50 4.18 -13.53
CA TYR A 168 9.33 4.39 -14.72
C TYR A 168 9.53 5.89 -14.99
N PRO A 169 10.75 6.37 -15.38
CA PRO A 169 11.98 5.58 -15.63
C PRO A 169 12.50 4.86 -14.37
N PRO A 170 13.35 3.82 -14.56
CA PRO A 170 13.99 3.11 -13.46
C PRO A 170 14.67 4.08 -12.50
N HIS A 171 14.39 3.96 -11.22
CA HIS A 171 14.95 4.84 -10.20
C HIS A 171 14.99 4.12 -8.85
N HIS A 172 15.79 4.63 -7.95
CA HIS A 172 15.86 4.16 -6.58
C HIS A 172 15.86 5.33 -5.58
N HIS A 173 15.67 4.99 -4.32
CA HIS A 173 15.80 5.87 -3.16
C HIS A 173 16.27 5.05 -1.95
N PRO A 174 16.79 5.70 -0.87
CA PRO A 174 17.32 4.99 0.28
C PRO A 174 16.26 4.34 1.18
N GLN A 175 15.00 4.77 1.13
CA GLN A 175 13.95 4.25 1.97
C GLN A 175 13.47 2.88 1.49
N PRO A 176 13.22 1.90 2.40
CA PRO A 176 12.65 0.62 2.02
C PRO A 176 11.21 0.78 1.56
N GLU A 177 10.82 0.04 0.53
CA GLU A 177 9.49 0.09 -0.05
C GLU A 177 8.93 -1.32 -0.28
N LEU A 178 7.62 -1.50 -0.06
CA LEU A 178 6.91 -2.75 -0.31
C LEU A 178 5.76 -2.50 -1.27
N TYR A 179 5.60 -3.39 -2.26
CA TYR A 179 4.45 -3.45 -3.17
C TYR A 179 3.60 -4.68 -2.89
N TYR A 180 2.28 -4.47 -2.73
CA TYR A 180 1.28 -5.54 -2.65
C TYR A 180 0.41 -5.52 -3.89
N TYR A 181 0.40 -6.61 -4.67
CA TYR A 181 -0.20 -6.67 -6.00
C TYR A 181 -1.59 -7.30 -6.02
N ARG A 182 -2.44 -6.73 -6.87
CA ARG A 182 -3.71 -7.31 -7.29
C ARG A 182 -3.83 -7.22 -8.82
N PHE A 183 -4.49 -8.19 -9.41
CA PHE A 183 -4.76 -8.21 -10.85
C PHE A 183 -6.25 -8.31 -11.11
N SER A 184 -6.72 -7.76 -12.26
CA SER A 184 -8.13 -7.75 -12.63
C SER A 184 -8.72 -9.13 -12.89
N ARG A 185 -7.88 -10.15 -13.01
CA ARG A 185 -8.25 -11.57 -13.17
C ARG A 185 -7.30 -12.45 -12.37
N PRO A 186 -7.75 -13.61 -11.86
CA PRO A 186 -6.91 -14.51 -11.04
C PRO A 186 -5.63 -15.00 -11.73
N GLU A 187 -5.66 -15.18 -13.06
CA GLU A 187 -4.51 -15.58 -13.88
C GLU A 187 -3.61 -14.41 -14.30
N GLY A 188 -3.99 -13.17 -13.93
CA GLY A 188 -3.25 -11.96 -14.25
C GLY A 188 -1.84 -11.99 -13.68
N PHE A 189 -0.91 -11.37 -14.39
CA PHE A 189 0.47 -11.26 -13.95
C PHE A 189 1.15 -10.00 -14.48
N GLY A 190 2.24 -9.67 -13.83
CA GLY A 190 3.15 -8.60 -14.24
C GLY A 190 4.60 -9.02 -14.00
N VAL A 191 5.49 -8.06 -14.16
CA VAL A 191 6.89 -8.18 -13.75
C VAL A 191 7.23 -6.97 -12.90
N GLY A 192 7.76 -7.21 -11.71
CA GLY A 192 8.38 -6.21 -10.86
C GLY A 192 9.87 -6.45 -10.82
N PHE A 193 10.64 -5.39 -10.77
CA PHE A 193 12.10 -5.46 -10.67
C PHE A 193 12.56 -5.08 -9.26
N GLU A 194 13.64 -5.67 -8.83
CA GLU A 194 14.43 -5.26 -7.67
C GLU A 194 15.90 -5.25 -8.11
N GLY A 195 16.43 -4.07 -8.42
CA GLY A 195 17.67 -3.94 -9.17
C GLY A 195 17.54 -4.62 -10.53
N ASP A 196 18.53 -5.42 -10.91
CA ASP A 196 18.54 -6.15 -12.19
C ASP A 196 17.71 -7.44 -12.15
N THR A 197 17.06 -7.78 -11.03
CA THR A 197 16.34 -9.05 -10.89
C THR A 197 14.86 -8.87 -11.23
N PRO A 198 14.36 -9.49 -12.33
CA PRO A 198 12.94 -9.49 -12.64
C PRO A 198 12.20 -10.59 -11.86
N TYR A 199 11.05 -10.25 -11.34
CA TYR A 199 10.14 -11.18 -10.65
C TYR A 199 8.78 -11.20 -11.34
N LYS A 200 8.30 -12.38 -11.73
CA LYS A 200 6.91 -12.53 -12.17
C LYS A 200 5.99 -12.38 -10.95
N THR A 201 5.19 -11.31 -10.95
CA THR A 201 4.22 -11.00 -9.89
C THR A 201 2.84 -11.50 -10.26
N GLN A 202 2.08 -11.97 -9.26
CA GLN A 202 0.73 -12.51 -9.38
C GLN A 202 -0.20 -11.91 -8.30
N ASP A 203 -1.49 -12.21 -8.38
CA ASP A 203 -2.47 -11.69 -7.41
C ASP A 203 -2.14 -12.13 -5.99
N GLY A 204 -2.05 -11.15 -5.08
CA GLY A 204 -1.73 -11.36 -3.69
C GLY A 204 -0.24 -11.54 -3.35
N ASP A 205 0.66 -11.43 -4.34
CA ASP A 205 2.11 -11.38 -4.10
C ASP A 205 2.52 -10.04 -3.46
N CYS A 206 3.67 -10.03 -2.77
CA CYS A 206 4.33 -8.79 -2.40
C CYS A 206 5.79 -8.78 -2.84
N LEU A 207 6.28 -7.63 -3.26
CA LEU A 207 7.68 -7.39 -3.62
C LEU A 207 8.28 -6.39 -2.63
N CYS A 208 9.28 -6.83 -1.89
CA CYS A 208 10.07 -6.00 -1.00
C CYS A 208 11.25 -5.42 -1.78
N ILE A 209 11.31 -4.10 -1.85
CA ILE A 209 12.38 -3.36 -2.50
C ILE A 209 13.37 -2.94 -1.43
N ARG A 210 14.54 -3.54 -1.45
CA ARG A 210 15.62 -3.18 -0.53
C ARG A 210 16.22 -1.84 -0.89
N VAL A 211 16.74 -1.20 0.11
CA VAL A 211 17.42 0.10 0.03
C VAL A 211 18.34 0.20 -1.21
N GLY A 212 18.12 1.23 -2.02
CA GLY A 212 18.97 1.55 -3.17
C GLY A 212 18.74 0.71 -4.44
N ASN A 213 17.76 -0.19 -4.46
CA ASN A 213 17.44 -0.97 -5.66
C ASN A 213 16.41 -0.26 -6.54
N ALA A 214 16.66 -0.22 -7.84
CA ALA A 214 15.67 0.22 -8.81
C ALA A 214 14.47 -0.76 -8.84
N HIS A 215 13.26 -0.24 -9.13
CA HIS A 215 12.04 -1.00 -8.84
C HIS A 215 10.88 -0.74 -9.82
N GLU A 216 11.17 -0.63 -11.10
CA GLU A 216 10.15 -0.48 -12.14
C GLU A 216 9.21 -1.68 -12.22
N GLN A 217 7.99 -1.42 -12.71
CA GLN A 217 6.91 -2.40 -12.78
C GLN A 217 6.28 -2.40 -14.17
N VAL A 218 5.85 -3.56 -14.64
CA VAL A 218 5.07 -3.68 -15.88
C VAL A 218 3.98 -4.74 -15.74
N VAL A 219 2.81 -4.50 -16.31
CA VAL A 219 1.72 -5.48 -16.37
C VAL A 219 1.65 -6.14 -17.74
N ALA A 220 1.32 -7.43 -17.78
CA ALA A 220 1.11 -8.17 -19.02
C ALA A 220 -0.08 -7.59 -19.83
N PRO A 221 -0.04 -7.63 -21.17
CA PRO A 221 -1.19 -7.28 -22.00
C PRO A 221 -2.41 -8.15 -21.65
N GLY A 222 -3.58 -7.54 -21.51
CA GLY A 222 -4.84 -8.23 -21.21
C GLY A 222 -5.27 -8.19 -19.75
N TYR A 223 -4.45 -7.68 -18.84
CA TYR A 223 -4.79 -7.53 -17.42
C TYR A 223 -4.55 -6.10 -16.95
N GLU A 224 -5.39 -5.61 -16.04
CA GLU A 224 -5.05 -4.44 -15.24
C GLU A 224 -4.26 -4.90 -14.01
N MET A 225 -3.30 -4.09 -13.57
CA MET A 225 -2.55 -4.29 -12.34
C MET A 225 -2.80 -3.13 -11.40
N TYR A 226 -3.13 -3.46 -10.19
CA TYR A 226 -3.17 -2.58 -9.05
C TYR A 226 -2.08 -2.99 -8.07
N TYR A 227 -1.43 -2.04 -7.44
CA TYR A 227 -0.64 -2.34 -6.26
C TYR A 227 -0.70 -1.19 -5.24
N VAL A 228 -0.67 -1.56 -3.97
CA VAL A 228 -0.41 -0.63 -2.87
C VAL A 228 1.10 -0.49 -2.77
N TRP A 229 1.58 0.75 -2.69
CA TRP A 229 2.98 1.06 -2.40
C TRP A 229 3.09 1.68 -1.01
N LEU A 230 4.05 1.18 -0.25
CA LEU A 230 4.21 1.38 1.18
C LEU A 230 5.68 1.65 1.47
N ILE A 231 6.00 2.82 2.01
CA ILE A 231 7.37 3.23 2.32
C ILE A 231 7.50 3.46 3.82
N ARG A 232 8.67 3.12 4.40
CA ARG A 232 9.11 3.54 5.71
C ARG A 232 10.11 4.68 5.54
N HIS A 233 9.86 5.83 6.15
CA HIS A 233 10.83 6.91 6.23
C HIS A 233 12.06 6.48 7.03
N ILE A 234 13.23 6.99 6.64
CA ILE A 234 14.46 6.84 7.42
C ILE A 234 14.59 8.06 8.33
N ASP A 235 14.99 7.84 9.56
CA ASP A 235 15.19 8.92 10.52
C ASP A 235 16.26 9.91 10.02
N GLY A 236 15.90 11.18 9.93
CA GLY A 236 16.78 12.23 9.37
C GLY A 236 16.85 12.26 7.84
N ASP A 237 16.29 11.26 7.14
CA ASP A 237 16.24 11.19 5.67
C ASP A 237 14.87 10.64 5.21
N PRO A 238 13.77 11.36 5.44
CA PRO A 238 12.45 10.92 5.03
C PRO A 238 12.33 10.90 3.51
N TRP A 239 11.49 10.03 2.96
CA TRP A 239 11.20 10.04 1.53
C TRP A 239 10.43 11.32 1.15
N ASP A 240 11.10 12.18 0.40
CA ASP A 240 10.63 13.49 -0.04
C ASP A 240 10.28 13.52 -1.55
N LYS A 241 10.04 12.35 -2.15
CA LYS A 241 9.82 12.13 -3.58
C LYS A 241 11.09 12.25 -4.45
N THR A 242 12.26 12.47 -3.86
CA THR A 242 13.53 12.43 -4.59
C THR A 242 13.77 11.03 -5.17
N ARG A 243 14.15 11.00 -6.44
CA ARG A 243 14.43 9.79 -7.20
C ARG A 243 15.80 9.89 -7.85
N ILE A 244 16.60 8.86 -7.65
CA ILE A 244 17.90 8.72 -8.33
C ILE A 244 17.67 7.81 -9.53
N TYR A 245 17.69 8.38 -10.72
CA TYR A 245 17.45 7.61 -11.96
C TYR A 245 18.65 6.77 -12.33
N VAL A 246 18.38 5.54 -12.76
CA VAL A 246 19.39 4.61 -13.27
C VAL A 246 19.56 4.86 -14.77
N SER A 247 20.81 5.00 -15.21
CA SER A 247 21.19 5.27 -16.61
C SER A 247 21.35 3.95 -17.39
#